data_a6fae063fe5a97f5526b12bc026d4b09
#
_entry.id   a6fae063fe5a97f5526b12bc026d4b09
#
_cell.length_a   1.000
_cell.length_b   1.000
_cell.length_c   1.000
_cell.angle_alpha   90.00
_cell.angle_beta   90.00
_cell.angle_gamma   90.00
#
_symmetry.space_group_name_H-M   'P 1'
#
loop_
_entity.id
_entity.type
_entity.pdbx_description
1 polymer ?
#
loop_
_entity_poly.entity_id
_entity_poly.type
_entity_poly.pdbx_seq_one_letter_code
_entity_poly.pdbx_strand_id
1 'polypeptide(L)'
;VMNTRAHRKITVIDGNVGFSGGFNLADEYINAKVKYGHWKDTGVMIKGEAVWNLTLMFLTTWNASLNTFEDYDKYHPRHYICPEISPNGYILPYGDSPLDNKPVGKNVYLNMINQAQKYIYIDTPYLIINDEIKNALCLAVRRGVDVRIITPGIPDKKMVFKVTRSYYEPLVNGGVRIYEYTPGFIHAKNFVCDDKIATVGTINLDYRSLYHHFENGCFMADCQA
;
A
#
# COMPACT_ATOMS: atom_id res chain seq x y z
N VAL A 1 -16.92 -14.89 13.27
CA VAL A 1 -15.99 -15.36 12.22
C VAL A 1 -15.34 -14.13 11.64
N MET A 2 -14.05 -13.94 11.90
CA MET A 2 -13.28 -12.87 11.28
C MET A 2 -13.26 -13.10 9.76
N ASN A 3 -13.66 -12.10 8.97
CA ASN A 3 -13.69 -12.17 7.51
C ASN A 3 -12.28 -11.87 6.96
N THR A 4 -11.32 -12.75 7.25
CA THR A 4 -9.93 -12.67 6.80
C THR A 4 -9.87 -12.99 5.30
N ARG A 5 -9.15 -12.18 4.52
CA ARG A 5 -8.98 -12.36 3.08
C ARG A 5 -7.54 -12.19 2.66
N ALA A 6 -7.13 -12.96 1.67
CA ALA A 6 -5.93 -12.65 0.90
C ALA A 6 -6.23 -11.47 -0.03
N HIS A 7 -5.62 -10.31 0.24
CA HIS A 7 -5.83 -9.09 -0.54
C HIS A 7 -4.57 -8.66 -1.30
N ARG A 8 -3.53 -9.47 -1.26
CA ARG A 8 -2.28 -9.27 -1.99
C ARG A 8 -2.50 -9.31 -3.50
N LYS A 9 -1.83 -8.45 -4.24
CA LYS A 9 -1.76 -8.43 -5.70
C LYS A 9 -0.30 -8.57 -6.08
N ILE A 10 0.09 -9.80 -6.37
CA ILE A 10 1.47 -10.16 -6.67
C ILE A 10 1.50 -10.93 -7.98
N THR A 11 2.34 -10.49 -8.91
CA THR A 11 2.70 -11.24 -10.09
C THR A 11 4.22 -11.32 -10.16
N VAL A 12 4.76 -12.51 -10.29
CA VAL A 12 6.21 -12.74 -10.44
C VAL A 12 6.46 -13.51 -11.72
N ILE A 13 7.44 -13.08 -12.49
CA ILE A 13 7.86 -13.72 -13.74
C ILE A 13 9.31 -14.18 -13.57
N ASP A 14 9.52 -15.48 -13.68
CA ASP A 14 10.84 -16.16 -13.62
C ASP A 14 11.66 -15.80 -12.37
N GLY A 15 11.03 -15.38 -11.29
CA GLY A 15 11.71 -14.92 -10.09
C GLY A 15 12.50 -13.60 -10.23
N ASN A 16 12.52 -13.01 -11.42
CA ASN A 16 13.35 -11.84 -11.77
C ASN A 16 12.58 -10.54 -11.90
N VAL A 17 11.30 -10.60 -12.27
CA VAL A 17 10.44 -9.43 -12.41
C VAL A 17 9.20 -9.63 -11.56
N GLY A 18 8.92 -8.67 -10.71
CA GLY A 18 7.74 -8.67 -9.84
C GLY A 18 6.89 -7.43 -10.03
N PHE A 19 5.57 -7.61 -9.91
CA PHE A 19 4.59 -6.54 -9.94
C PHE A 19 3.75 -6.60 -8.69
N SER A 20 3.49 -5.44 -8.10
CA SER A 20 2.54 -5.30 -6.99
C SER A 20 1.91 -3.91 -6.99
N GLY A 21 0.77 -3.77 -6.32
CA GLY A 21 0.05 -2.49 -6.25
C GLY A 21 -1.40 -2.65 -5.84
N GLY A 22 -2.18 -1.59 -5.99
CA GLY A 22 -3.59 -1.56 -5.59
C GLY A 22 -4.56 -2.24 -6.56
N PHE A 23 -4.17 -2.48 -7.79
CA PHE A 23 -5.06 -2.88 -8.91
C PHE A 23 -5.46 -4.35 -8.89
N ASN A 24 -6.72 -4.62 -9.21
CA ASN A 24 -7.23 -5.96 -9.52
C ASN A 24 -7.32 -6.16 -11.05
N LEU A 25 -7.45 -7.42 -11.47
CA LEU A 25 -7.68 -7.76 -12.89
C LEU A 25 -9.16 -7.57 -13.23
N ALA A 26 -9.56 -6.33 -13.55
CA ALA A 26 -10.90 -5.98 -13.98
C ALA A 26 -10.89 -4.72 -14.85
N ASP A 27 -11.90 -4.57 -15.70
CA ASP A 27 -11.98 -3.54 -16.74
C ASP A 27 -12.00 -2.11 -16.18
N GLU A 28 -12.57 -1.90 -15.01
CA GLU A 28 -12.58 -0.60 -14.35
C GLU A 28 -11.19 -0.10 -13.97
N TYR A 29 -10.24 -0.99 -13.64
CA TYR A 29 -8.88 -0.62 -13.23
C TYR A 29 -8.03 -0.09 -14.38
N ILE A 30 -8.37 -0.43 -15.62
CA ILE A 30 -7.73 0.07 -16.84
C ILE A 30 -8.59 1.12 -17.55
N ASN A 31 -9.68 1.58 -16.93
CA ASN A 31 -10.66 2.51 -17.49
C ASN A 31 -11.33 2.03 -18.81
N ALA A 32 -11.29 0.72 -19.11
CA ALA A 32 -12.06 0.15 -20.22
C ALA A 32 -13.57 0.17 -19.92
N LYS A 33 -13.95 0.20 -18.64
CA LYS A 33 -15.33 0.37 -18.17
C LYS A 33 -15.40 1.50 -17.15
N VAL A 34 -16.12 2.56 -17.48
CA VAL A 34 -16.35 3.69 -16.56
C VAL A 34 -17.46 3.33 -15.58
N LYS A 35 -17.12 3.14 -14.29
CA LYS A 35 -18.06 2.78 -13.25
C LYS A 35 -18.22 3.86 -12.17
N TYR A 36 -17.10 4.47 -11.78
CA TYR A 36 -17.03 5.51 -10.75
C TYR A 36 -16.19 6.70 -11.22
N GLY A 37 -16.42 7.16 -12.46
CA GLY A 37 -15.56 8.14 -13.11
C GLY A 37 -14.21 7.53 -13.51
N HIS A 38 -13.17 8.35 -13.61
CA HIS A 38 -11.82 7.90 -13.90
C HIS A 38 -11.27 7.10 -12.70
N TRP A 39 -10.83 5.87 -12.96
CA TRP A 39 -10.19 5.02 -11.96
C TRP A 39 -8.69 5.30 -11.92
N LYS A 40 -8.19 5.73 -10.76
CA LYS A 40 -6.77 6.00 -10.53
C LYS A 40 -6.21 4.97 -9.56
N ASP A 41 -5.20 4.23 -10.00
CA ASP A 41 -4.48 3.28 -9.14
C ASP A 41 -2.98 3.39 -9.35
N THR A 42 -2.19 2.69 -8.52
CA THR A 42 -0.74 2.69 -8.58
C THR A 42 -0.20 1.28 -8.39
N GLY A 43 0.85 0.97 -9.12
CA GLY A 43 1.63 -0.25 -8.97
C GLY A 43 3.10 0.02 -9.18
N VAL A 44 3.91 -0.95 -8.77
CA VAL A 44 5.35 -0.96 -8.98
C VAL A 44 5.76 -2.21 -9.75
N MET A 45 6.74 -2.04 -10.63
CA MET A 45 7.50 -3.11 -11.24
C MET A 45 8.88 -3.16 -10.59
N ILE A 46 9.28 -4.31 -10.08
CA ILE A 46 10.54 -4.53 -9.39
C ILE A 46 11.34 -5.55 -10.20
N LYS A 47 12.65 -5.34 -10.28
CA LYS A 47 13.59 -6.29 -10.89
C LYS A 47 14.74 -6.59 -9.93
N GLY A 48 15.24 -7.83 -9.95
CA GLY A 48 16.37 -8.26 -9.15
C GLY A 48 15.97 -8.91 -7.82
N GLU A 49 16.87 -8.88 -6.84
CA GLU A 49 16.78 -9.67 -5.60
C GLU A 49 15.52 -9.41 -4.78
N ALA A 50 15.02 -8.18 -4.76
CA ALA A 50 13.81 -7.82 -4.01
C ALA A 50 12.56 -8.60 -4.47
N VAL A 51 12.54 -9.13 -5.70
CA VAL A 51 11.45 -9.96 -6.23
C VAL A 51 11.29 -11.26 -5.45
N TRP A 52 12.37 -11.77 -4.84
CA TRP A 52 12.32 -12.97 -4.01
C TRP A 52 11.32 -12.84 -2.85
N ASN A 53 11.24 -11.68 -2.22
CA ASN A 53 10.27 -11.45 -1.15
C ASN A 53 8.81 -11.59 -1.64
N LEU A 54 8.50 -11.13 -2.86
CA LEU A 54 7.19 -11.32 -3.47
C LEU A 54 6.91 -12.80 -3.75
N THR A 55 7.91 -13.53 -4.24
CA THR A 55 7.84 -14.98 -4.48
C THR A 55 7.54 -15.73 -3.18
N LEU A 56 8.27 -15.44 -2.11
CA LEU A 56 8.06 -16.06 -0.81
C LEU A 56 6.66 -15.78 -0.24
N MET A 57 6.16 -14.55 -0.37
CA MET A 57 4.80 -14.21 0.06
C MET A 57 3.74 -15.02 -0.69
N PHE A 58 3.91 -15.24 -1.99
CA PHE A 58 3.02 -16.08 -2.78
C PHE A 58 3.12 -17.54 -2.35
N LEU A 59 4.32 -18.13 -2.32
CA LEU A 59 4.54 -19.54 -2.00
C LEU A 59 4.08 -19.89 -0.58
N THR A 60 4.28 -19.00 0.38
CA THR A 60 3.77 -19.20 1.75
C THR A 60 2.25 -19.31 1.77
N THR A 61 1.55 -18.45 1.01
CA THR A 61 0.09 -18.50 0.90
C THR A 61 -0.37 -19.74 0.14
N TRP A 62 0.34 -20.11 -0.91
CA TRP A 62 0.10 -21.33 -1.72
C TRP A 62 0.19 -22.59 -0.87
N ASN A 63 1.31 -22.78 -0.17
CA ASN A 63 1.54 -23.93 0.70
C ASN A 63 0.47 -24.03 1.80
N ALA A 64 0.15 -22.91 2.44
CA ALA A 64 -0.90 -22.88 3.46
C ALA A 64 -2.29 -23.23 2.89
N SER A 65 -2.59 -22.79 1.67
CA SER A 65 -3.90 -23.04 1.04
C SER A 65 -4.08 -24.47 0.57
N LEU A 66 -3.03 -25.10 0.09
CA LEU A 66 -3.05 -26.47 -0.44
C LEU A 66 -2.60 -27.52 0.59
N ASN A 67 -2.19 -27.11 1.79
CA ASN A 67 -1.57 -27.97 2.81
C ASN A 67 -0.39 -28.76 2.21
N THR A 68 0.44 -28.11 1.42
CA THR A 68 1.63 -28.68 0.76
C THR A 68 2.90 -28.05 1.34
N PHE A 69 4.03 -28.70 1.11
CA PHE A 69 5.35 -28.18 1.46
C PHE A 69 6.20 -28.11 0.20
N GLU A 70 5.92 -27.13 -0.65
CA GLU A 70 6.81 -26.85 -1.78
C GLU A 70 8.14 -26.34 -1.26
N ASP A 71 9.20 -26.88 -1.82
CA ASP A 71 10.57 -26.39 -1.59
C ASP A 71 10.74 -25.04 -2.32
N TYR A 72 10.95 -23.99 -1.56
CA TYR A 72 11.05 -22.63 -2.08
C TYR A 72 12.31 -22.44 -2.93
N ASP A 73 13.40 -23.18 -2.67
CA ASP A 73 14.65 -23.06 -3.41
C ASP A 73 14.51 -23.41 -4.89
N LYS A 74 13.50 -24.19 -5.25
CA LYS A 74 13.17 -24.46 -6.66
C LYS A 74 12.79 -23.22 -7.47
N TYR A 75 12.27 -22.20 -6.78
CA TYR A 75 11.77 -20.95 -7.37
C TYR A 75 12.77 -19.81 -7.21
N HIS A 76 13.89 -20.06 -6.53
CA HIS A 76 14.95 -19.07 -6.40
C HIS A 76 15.72 -18.96 -7.72
N PRO A 77 15.79 -17.78 -8.36
CA PRO A 77 16.53 -17.64 -9.61
C PRO A 77 18.03 -17.88 -9.37
N ARG A 78 18.66 -18.63 -10.27
CA ARG A 78 20.11 -18.87 -10.20
C ARG A 78 20.92 -17.61 -10.47
N HIS A 79 20.38 -16.72 -11.30
CA HIS A 79 20.97 -15.44 -11.64
C HIS A 79 19.87 -14.39 -11.75
N TYR A 80 20.05 -13.27 -11.10
CA TYR A 80 19.17 -12.13 -11.26
C TYR A 80 19.55 -11.34 -12.51
N ILE A 81 18.55 -11.04 -13.33
CA ILE A 81 18.72 -10.11 -14.44
C ILE A 81 18.59 -8.70 -13.86
N CYS A 82 19.73 -8.14 -13.45
CA CYS A 82 19.78 -6.73 -13.07
C CYS A 82 20.06 -5.90 -14.32
N PRO A 83 19.21 -4.93 -14.69
CA PRO A 83 19.61 -3.93 -15.65
C PRO A 83 20.83 -3.17 -15.12
N GLU A 84 21.65 -2.62 -15.99
CA GLU A 84 22.82 -1.75 -15.65
C GLU A 84 22.35 -0.40 -15.05
N ILE A 85 21.49 -0.44 -14.07
CA ILE A 85 21.05 0.74 -13.33
C ILE A 85 21.90 0.76 -12.07
N SER A 86 22.65 1.82 -11.88
CA SER A 86 23.34 2.05 -10.60
C SER A 86 22.32 1.97 -9.47
N PRO A 87 22.44 1.00 -8.55
CA PRO A 87 21.45 0.85 -7.49
C PRO A 87 21.64 1.97 -6.47
N ASN A 88 20.91 3.04 -6.65
CA ASN A 88 20.77 4.06 -5.63
C ASN A 88 19.50 3.76 -4.84
N GLY A 89 19.64 3.48 -3.54
CA GLY A 89 18.53 3.23 -2.65
C GLY A 89 18.18 1.77 -2.41
N TYR A 90 17.09 1.55 -1.68
CA TYR A 90 16.64 0.24 -1.23
C TYR A 90 15.18 0.02 -1.56
N ILE A 91 14.85 -1.19 -2.01
CA ILE A 91 13.47 -1.64 -2.21
C ILE A 91 13.24 -2.88 -1.34
N LEU A 92 12.23 -2.80 -0.47
CA LEU A 92 11.87 -3.88 0.44
C LEU A 92 10.37 -4.21 0.30
N PRO A 93 10.01 -5.23 -0.49
CA PRO A 93 8.67 -5.78 -0.44
C PRO A 93 8.43 -6.44 0.92
N TYR A 94 7.32 -6.09 1.56
CA TYR A 94 6.92 -6.64 2.86
C TYR A 94 5.49 -7.16 2.82
N GLY A 95 5.22 -8.17 3.63
CA GLY A 95 3.89 -8.74 3.83
C GLY A 95 3.32 -8.36 5.18
N ASP A 96 1.99 -8.27 5.26
CA ASP A 96 1.25 -8.18 6.50
C ASP A 96 0.35 -9.40 6.66
N SER A 97 0.16 -9.85 7.89
CA SER A 97 -0.61 -11.04 8.21
C SER A 97 -1.46 -10.80 9.46
N PRO A 98 -2.75 -11.19 9.42
CA PRO A 98 -3.60 -11.08 10.61
C PRO A 98 -3.35 -12.19 11.65
N LEU A 99 -2.42 -13.12 11.38
CA LEU A 99 -2.23 -14.33 12.21
C LEU A 99 -1.10 -14.22 13.24
N ASP A 100 -0.23 -13.22 13.14
CA ASP A 100 0.98 -13.12 13.95
C ASP A 100 0.98 -11.96 14.96
N ASN A 101 -0.11 -11.22 15.08
CA ASN A 101 -0.25 -10.02 15.93
C ASN A 101 0.82 -8.94 15.68
N LYS A 102 1.43 -8.92 14.50
CA LYS A 102 2.43 -7.93 14.08
C LYS A 102 1.87 -7.08 12.94
N PRO A 103 1.21 -5.95 13.22
CA PRO A 103 0.63 -5.10 12.17
C PRO A 103 1.73 -4.36 11.41
N VAL A 104 2.42 -5.07 10.51
CA VAL A 104 3.59 -4.57 9.79
C VAL A 104 3.22 -3.35 8.96
N GLY A 105 2.13 -3.41 8.20
CA GLY A 105 1.67 -2.30 7.36
C GLY A 105 1.37 -1.04 8.16
N LYS A 106 0.65 -1.18 9.28
CA LYS A 106 0.41 -0.06 10.20
C LYS A 106 1.72 0.53 10.72
N ASN A 107 2.67 -0.32 11.12
CA ASN A 107 3.94 0.12 11.69
C ASN A 107 4.81 0.85 10.65
N VAL A 108 4.80 0.39 9.39
CA VAL A 108 5.46 1.09 8.27
C VAL A 108 4.84 2.48 8.09
N TYR A 109 3.53 2.60 8.06
CA TYR A 109 2.85 3.88 7.90
C TYR A 109 3.13 4.84 9.06
N LEU A 110 3.06 4.36 10.31
CA LEU A 110 3.40 5.16 11.49
C LEU A 110 4.86 5.63 11.46
N ASN A 111 5.77 4.75 11.02
CA ASN A 111 7.18 5.08 10.91
C ASN A 111 7.40 6.22 9.89
N MET A 112 6.78 6.12 8.71
CA MET A 112 6.85 7.17 7.69
C MET A 112 6.28 8.50 8.19
N ILE A 113 5.10 8.49 8.84
CA ILE A 113 4.49 9.70 9.40
C ILE A 113 5.39 10.34 10.47
N ASN A 114 6.01 9.53 11.32
CA ASN A 114 6.87 10.02 12.40
C ASN A 114 8.22 10.54 11.90
N GLN A 115 8.76 9.99 10.81
CA GLN A 115 10.03 10.41 10.22
C GLN A 115 9.89 11.62 9.29
N ALA A 116 8.70 11.93 8.80
CA ALA A 116 8.45 13.06 7.92
C ALA A 116 8.92 14.38 8.53
N GLN A 117 9.68 15.16 7.75
CA GLN A 117 10.25 16.44 8.16
C GLN A 117 9.71 17.63 7.35
N LYS A 118 9.43 17.43 6.05
CA LYS A 118 8.93 18.46 5.15
C LYS A 118 7.50 18.21 4.74
N TYR A 119 7.23 17.01 4.21
CA TYR A 119 5.88 16.63 3.79
C TYR A 119 5.66 15.12 3.84
N ILE A 120 4.40 14.74 3.94
CA ILE A 120 3.91 13.39 3.66
C ILE A 120 2.59 13.47 2.88
N TYR A 121 2.55 12.82 1.72
CA TYR A 121 1.38 12.75 0.84
C TYR A 121 0.88 11.32 0.77
N ILE A 122 -0.42 11.16 0.91
CA ILE A 122 -1.07 9.87 1.11
C ILE A 122 -2.26 9.74 0.16
N ASP A 123 -2.29 8.66 -0.62
CA ASP A 123 -3.47 8.24 -1.37
C ASP A 123 -4.11 7.03 -0.69
N THR A 124 -5.41 7.08 -0.48
CA THR A 124 -6.16 5.94 0.06
C THR A 124 -7.62 5.96 -0.37
N PRO A 125 -8.20 4.81 -0.80
CA PRO A 125 -9.62 4.75 -1.15
C PRO A 125 -10.54 4.83 0.07
N TYR A 126 -10.05 4.46 1.25
CA TYR A 126 -10.79 4.45 2.50
C TYR A 126 -9.95 5.04 3.62
N LEU A 127 -10.57 5.93 4.40
CA LEU A 127 -9.93 6.61 5.53
C LEU A 127 -10.73 6.33 6.80
N ILE A 128 -10.44 5.19 7.43
CA ILE A 128 -11.11 4.71 8.66
C ILE A 128 -10.00 4.25 9.62
N ILE A 129 -9.38 5.20 10.28
CA ILE A 129 -8.15 5.03 11.06
C ILE A 129 -8.41 4.97 12.57
N ASN A 130 -7.46 4.38 13.29
CA ASN A 130 -7.45 4.42 14.74
C ASN A 130 -6.88 5.75 15.27
N ASP A 131 -7.00 5.96 16.59
CA ASP A 131 -6.48 7.16 17.23
C ASP A 131 -4.96 7.30 17.12
N GLU A 132 -4.23 6.20 17.05
CA GLU A 132 -2.78 6.21 16.93
C GLU A 132 -2.33 6.87 15.63
N ILE A 133 -2.87 6.45 14.47
CA ILE A 133 -2.58 7.04 13.16
C ILE A 133 -3.09 8.50 13.10
N LYS A 134 -4.31 8.75 13.58
CA LYS A 134 -4.86 10.11 13.64
C LYS A 134 -3.95 11.06 14.41
N ASN A 135 -3.53 10.65 15.61
CA ASN A 135 -2.67 11.46 16.46
C ASN A 135 -1.27 11.66 15.83
N ALA A 136 -0.71 10.63 15.19
CA ALA A 136 0.56 10.75 14.48
C ALA A 136 0.49 11.77 13.33
N LEU A 137 -0.58 11.76 12.52
CA LEU A 137 -0.81 12.72 11.44
C LEU A 137 -0.92 14.16 11.98
N CYS A 138 -1.74 14.37 13.01
CA CYS A 138 -1.91 15.68 13.63
C CYS A 138 -0.59 16.17 14.29
N LEU A 139 0.18 15.25 14.88
CA LEU A 139 1.48 15.58 15.46
C LEU A 139 2.50 15.95 14.38
N ALA A 140 2.49 15.27 13.23
CA ALA A 140 3.32 15.63 12.09
C ALA A 140 3.05 17.08 11.64
N VAL A 141 1.76 17.47 11.51
CA VAL A 141 1.38 18.85 11.21
C VAL A 141 1.93 19.84 12.25
N ARG A 142 1.82 19.51 13.55
CA ARG A 142 2.36 20.38 14.63
C ARG A 142 3.88 20.51 14.57
N ARG A 143 4.58 19.54 14.00
CA ARG A 143 6.02 19.63 13.72
C ARG A 143 6.35 20.50 12.50
N GLY A 144 5.33 21.00 11.78
CA GLY A 144 5.51 21.81 10.56
C GLY A 144 5.50 20.99 9.27
N VAL A 145 5.16 19.70 9.31
CA VAL A 145 5.08 18.82 8.14
C VAL A 145 3.81 19.15 7.34
N ASP A 146 3.94 19.27 6.02
CA ASP A 146 2.78 19.37 5.11
C ASP A 146 2.16 17.98 4.91
N VAL A 147 1.06 17.72 5.61
CA VAL A 147 0.34 16.44 5.55
C VAL A 147 -0.85 16.57 4.61
N ARG A 148 -0.85 15.78 3.51
CA ARG A 148 -1.93 15.75 2.54
C ARG A 148 -2.47 14.34 2.36
N ILE A 149 -3.80 14.21 2.33
CA ILE A 149 -4.48 12.94 2.06
C ILE A 149 -5.44 13.14 0.88
N ILE A 150 -5.38 12.23 -0.08
CA ILE A 150 -6.29 12.19 -1.22
C ILE A 150 -7.19 10.97 -1.11
N THR A 151 -8.48 11.21 -1.17
CA THR A 151 -9.53 10.18 -1.12
C THR A 151 -10.40 10.25 -2.39
N PRO A 152 -11.27 9.26 -2.68
CA PRO A 152 -12.13 9.31 -3.86
C PRO A 152 -13.11 10.49 -3.85
N GLY A 153 -13.31 11.11 -5.00
CA GLY A 153 -14.39 12.07 -5.21
C GLY A 153 -15.73 11.40 -5.56
N ILE A 154 -15.66 10.25 -6.29
CA ILE A 154 -16.83 9.44 -6.60
C ILE A 154 -16.66 8.08 -5.91
N PRO A 155 -17.45 7.77 -4.87
CA PRO A 155 -17.25 6.55 -4.09
C PRO A 155 -17.80 5.29 -4.76
N ASP A 156 -17.13 4.14 -4.52
CA ASP A 156 -17.63 2.80 -4.88
C ASP A 156 -18.72 2.32 -3.92
N LYS A 157 -18.64 2.71 -2.64
CA LYS A 157 -19.54 2.31 -1.54
C LYS A 157 -19.97 3.53 -0.74
N LYS A 158 -21.19 4.00 -1.01
CA LYS A 158 -21.73 5.23 -0.38
C LYS A 158 -21.68 5.23 1.15
N MET A 159 -21.98 4.09 1.80
CA MET A 159 -21.95 3.99 3.27
C MET A 159 -20.53 4.08 3.82
N VAL A 160 -19.58 3.37 3.21
CA VAL A 160 -18.16 3.42 3.62
C VAL A 160 -17.59 4.83 3.41
N PHE A 161 -18.00 5.50 2.35
CA PHE A 161 -17.58 6.87 2.09
C PHE A 161 -18.12 7.87 3.13
N LYS A 162 -19.36 7.68 3.62
CA LYS A 162 -19.88 8.48 4.74
C LYS A 162 -19.03 8.30 6.00
N VAL A 163 -18.60 7.07 6.28
CA VAL A 163 -17.68 6.79 7.39
C VAL A 163 -16.32 7.44 7.14
N THR A 164 -15.76 7.33 5.94
CA THR A 164 -14.50 8.02 5.57
C THR A 164 -14.61 9.53 5.84
N ARG A 165 -15.70 10.17 5.41
CA ARG A 165 -15.91 11.61 5.62
C ARG A 165 -16.05 12.00 7.09
N SER A 166 -16.51 11.12 7.98
CA SER A 166 -16.57 11.42 9.41
C SER A 166 -15.19 11.58 10.06
N TYR A 167 -14.13 11.07 9.41
CA TYR A 167 -12.75 11.28 9.84
C TYR A 167 -12.12 12.59 9.34
N TYR A 168 -12.78 13.30 8.39
CA TYR A 168 -12.23 14.54 7.86
C TYR A 168 -12.18 15.64 8.90
N GLU A 169 -13.27 15.87 9.63
CA GLU A 169 -13.36 16.95 10.60
C GLU A 169 -12.24 16.92 11.63
N PRO A 170 -11.98 15.83 12.37
CA PRO A 170 -10.91 15.80 13.36
C PRO A 170 -9.51 15.94 12.76
N LEU A 171 -9.29 15.46 11.53
CA LEU A 171 -8.01 15.59 10.83
C LEU A 171 -7.79 17.03 10.33
N VAL A 172 -8.80 17.64 9.72
CA VAL A 172 -8.74 19.03 9.24
C VAL A 172 -8.57 19.99 10.41
N ASN A 173 -9.28 19.78 11.52
CA ASN A 173 -9.08 20.55 12.74
C ASN A 173 -7.67 20.36 13.33
N GLY A 174 -7.03 19.21 13.08
CA GLY A 174 -5.62 18.94 13.38
C GLY A 174 -4.65 19.56 12.39
N GLY A 175 -5.12 20.21 11.33
CA GLY A 175 -4.33 20.88 10.29
C GLY A 175 -3.93 19.99 9.11
N VAL A 176 -4.42 18.76 9.03
CA VAL A 176 -4.23 17.86 7.88
C VAL A 176 -5.04 18.38 6.69
N ARG A 177 -4.45 18.41 5.50
CA ARG A 177 -5.13 18.81 4.27
C ARG A 177 -5.72 17.58 3.58
N ILE A 178 -7.05 17.57 3.38
CA ILE A 178 -7.74 16.47 2.72
C ILE A 178 -8.29 16.95 1.37
N TYR A 179 -8.07 16.15 0.34
CA TYR A 179 -8.53 16.39 -1.01
C TYR A 179 -9.38 15.21 -1.49
N GLU A 180 -10.40 15.49 -2.28
CA GLU A 180 -11.18 14.49 -2.99
C GLU A 180 -10.78 14.48 -4.47
N TYR A 181 -10.44 13.31 -4.99
CA TYR A 181 -10.09 13.11 -6.40
C TYR A 181 -11.33 13.29 -7.28
N THR A 182 -11.56 14.51 -7.75
CA THR A 182 -12.78 14.92 -8.47
C THR A 182 -13.05 14.15 -9.77
N PRO A 183 -12.03 13.68 -10.56
CA PRO A 183 -12.31 12.93 -11.77
C PRO A 183 -12.96 11.56 -11.52
N GLY A 184 -12.89 11.01 -10.29
CA GLY A 184 -13.46 9.70 -10.05
C GLY A 184 -13.02 9.03 -8.76
N PHE A 185 -12.65 7.75 -8.90
CA PHE A 185 -12.27 6.88 -7.78
C PHE A 185 -10.75 6.67 -7.74
N ILE A 186 -10.09 7.25 -6.73
CA ILE A 186 -8.70 6.91 -6.44
C ILE A 186 -8.65 5.64 -5.60
N HIS A 187 -7.99 4.61 -6.13
CA HIS A 187 -7.81 3.31 -5.46
C HIS A 187 -6.35 3.04 -5.10
N ALA A 188 -5.45 3.97 -5.37
CA ALA A 188 -4.05 3.92 -4.97
C ALA A 188 -3.90 3.86 -3.44
N LYS A 189 -2.87 3.16 -2.96
CA LYS A 189 -2.46 3.11 -1.56
C LYS A 189 -0.98 3.43 -1.52
N ASN A 190 -0.71 4.73 -1.51
CA ASN A 190 0.64 5.27 -1.58
C ASN A 190 0.91 6.19 -0.41
N PHE A 191 2.13 6.14 0.06
CA PHE A 191 2.71 7.15 0.92
C PHE A 191 4.01 7.63 0.29
N VAL A 192 4.19 8.93 0.21
CA VAL A 192 5.45 9.55 -0.22
C VAL A 192 5.87 10.58 0.82
N CYS A 193 7.12 10.52 1.23
CA CYS A 193 7.65 11.34 2.30
C CYS A 193 9.00 11.94 1.90
N ASP A 194 9.10 13.27 1.88
CA ASP A 194 10.31 14.07 1.78
C ASP A 194 11.20 13.81 0.55
N ASP A 195 10.67 13.27 -0.56
CA ASP A 195 11.42 12.77 -1.73
C ASP A 195 12.44 11.66 -1.40
N LYS A 196 12.32 11.01 -0.23
CA LYS A 196 13.28 10.02 0.25
C LYS A 196 12.69 8.64 0.42
N ILE A 197 11.48 8.54 0.94
CA ILE A 197 10.81 7.28 1.20
C ILE A 197 9.41 7.28 0.61
N ALA A 198 9.06 6.12 0.06
CA ALA A 198 7.73 5.87 -0.45
C ALA A 198 7.28 4.43 -0.14
N THR A 199 5.99 4.21 -0.13
CA THR A 199 5.42 2.85 -0.16
C THR A 199 4.25 2.79 -1.11
N VAL A 200 4.17 1.70 -1.85
CA VAL A 200 3.07 1.37 -2.76
C VAL A 200 2.63 -0.05 -2.46
N GLY A 201 1.34 -0.28 -2.36
CA GLY A 201 0.88 -1.63 -2.04
C GLY A 201 -0.62 -1.82 -2.06
N THR A 202 -1.08 -2.77 -1.25
CA THR A 202 -2.48 -3.17 -1.18
C THR A 202 -3.18 -2.63 0.07
N ILE A 203 -2.44 -2.06 1.03
CA ILE A 203 -2.89 -1.74 2.37
C ILE A 203 -3.64 -0.41 2.41
N ASN A 204 -4.96 -0.45 2.57
CA ASN A 204 -5.76 0.76 2.78
C ASN A 204 -5.58 1.31 4.20
N LEU A 205 -5.87 2.60 4.37
CA LEU A 205 -6.05 3.19 5.71
C LEU A 205 -7.43 2.85 6.29
N ASP A 206 -7.71 1.55 6.45
CA ASP A 206 -8.91 1.04 7.11
C ASP A 206 -8.60 -0.16 8.01
N TYR A 207 -9.49 -0.43 8.97
CA TYR A 207 -9.30 -1.51 9.96
C TYR A 207 -9.15 -2.90 9.33
N ARG A 208 -9.80 -3.17 8.19
CA ARG A 208 -9.69 -4.48 7.54
C ARG A 208 -8.30 -4.70 7.00
N SER A 209 -7.77 -3.72 6.28
CA SER A 209 -6.41 -3.80 5.73
C SER A 209 -5.35 -3.81 6.82
N LEU A 210 -5.53 -2.99 7.86
CA LEU A 210 -4.52 -2.83 8.91
C LEU A 210 -4.47 -4.00 9.92
N TYR A 211 -5.56 -4.83 10.02
CA TYR A 211 -5.64 -5.83 11.09
C TYR A 211 -6.22 -7.20 10.69
N HIS A 212 -6.88 -7.32 9.53
CA HIS A 212 -7.67 -8.52 9.24
C HIS A 212 -7.36 -9.18 7.91
N HIS A 213 -6.62 -8.55 7.03
CA HIS A 213 -6.30 -9.10 5.71
C HIS A 213 -4.83 -9.47 5.61
N PHE A 214 -4.54 -10.45 4.72
CA PHE A 214 -3.19 -10.62 4.21
C PHE A 214 -2.95 -9.55 3.16
N GLU A 215 -2.06 -8.65 3.45
CA GLU A 215 -1.70 -7.50 2.61
C GLU A 215 -0.23 -7.54 2.24
N ASN A 216 0.18 -6.66 1.33
CA ASN A 216 1.58 -6.40 1.07
C ASN A 216 1.83 -4.96 0.62
N GLY A 217 3.06 -4.53 0.79
CA GLY A 217 3.56 -3.26 0.27
C GLY A 217 5.00 -3.39 -0.20
N CYS A 218 5.46 -2.42 -0.95
CA CYS A 218 6.85 -2.23 -1.33
C CYS A 218 7.32 -0.92 -0.72
N PHE A 219 8.22 -1.02 0.24
CA PHE A 219 8.89 0.14 0.81
C PHE A 219 10.11 0.49 -0.05
N MET A 220 10.28 1.75 -0.35
CA MET A 220 11.36 2.30 -1.17
C MET A 220 12.04 3.42 -0.40
N ALA A 221 13.36 3.42 -0.35
CA ALA A 221 14.14 4.46 0.28
C ALA A 221 15.28 4.90 -0.64
N ASP A 222 15.44 6.23 -0.77
CA ASP A 222 16.47 6.89 -1.58
C ASP A 222 16.54 6.38 -3.04
N CYS A 223 15.43 5.86 -3.57
CA CYS A 223 15.33 5.41 -4.95
C CYS A 223 15.06 6.59 -5.89
N GLN A 224 15.72 6.59 -7.05
CA GLN A 224 15.28 7.38 -8.20
C GLN A 224 14.17 6.59 -8.90
N ALA A 225 12.94 7.02 -8.79
CA ALA A 225 11.77 6.44 -9.45
C ALA A 225 11.21 7.39 -10.53
#